data_4155b7494fc41f1a012d23c9cacc8a05
#
_entry.id   4155b7494fc41f1a012d23c9cacc8a05
#
_cell.length_a   1.000
_cell.length_b   1.000
_cell.length_c   1.000
_cell.angle_alpha   90.00
_cell.angle_beta   90.00
_cell.angle_gamma   90.00
#
_symmetry.space_group_name_H-M   'P 1'
#
loop_
_entity.id
_entity.type
_entity.pdbx_description
1 polymer ?
#
loop_
_entity_poly.entity_id
_entity_poly.type
_entity_poly.pdbx_seq_one_letter_code
_entity_poly.pdbx_strand_id
1 'polypeptide(L)'
;MQIDLFDTVYNQILAAATYTEYKDRLSGYDCRRCTLCHSRSNIVIDRGNPEAPILIVSERPGTNEDRVGRPFVGRAGELLDKMLKSIELDPDEHVLITNVVRCMPETDRSPTKDEVDACFPFLVKQIELVHPKVILPLGAVAVKWVDPSRTDIRMEDEAGKFFTLPRFPGIQFMVMYNPAFLLRDPRKKTDSWMHLKALRAYLRDEKIL
;
A
#
# COMPACT_ATOMS: atom_id res chain seq x y z
N MET A 1 -1.93 17.28 10.79
CA MET A 1 -3.15 16.68 10.20
C MET A 1 -4.26 17.71 10.38
N GLN A 2 -4.77 18.27 9.29
CA GLN A 2 -5.82 19.28 9.35
C GLN A 2 -7.16 18.52 9.49
N ILE A 3 -7.84 18.69 10.62
CA ILE A 3 -9.17 18.11 10.84
C ILE A 3 -10.13 18.94 9.99
N ASP A 4 -10.82 18.30 9.07
CA ASP A 4 -11.91 18.93 8.32
C ASP A 4 -13.14 18.96 9.21
N LEU A 5 -13.34 20.11 9.86
CA LEU A 5 -14.44 20.31 10.83
C LEU A 5 -15.83 20.17 10.20
N PHE A 6 -15.92 20.22 8.88
CA PHE A 6 -17.19 20.18 8.15
C PHE A 6 -17.52 18.80 7.55
N ASP A 7 -16.52 17.89 7.42
CA ASP A 7 -16.72 16.53 6.93
C ASP A 7 -16.86 15.54 8.09
N THR A 8 -18.07 15.45 8.63
CA THR A 8 -18.36 14.57 9.77
C THR A 8 -18.02 13.11 9.49
N VAL A 9 -18.31 12.60 8.28
CA VAL A 9 -18.05 11.20 7.91
C VAL A 9 -16.55 10.94 7.84
N TYR A 10 -15.79 11.83 7.23
CA TYR A 10 -14.32 11.75 7.22
C TYR A 10 -13.72 11.68 8.62
N ASN A 11 -14.18 12.58 9.50
CA ASN A 11 -13.71 12.60 10.88
C ASN A 11 -14.07 11.30 11.63
N GLN A 12 -15.25 10.74 11.38
CA GLN A 12 -15.68 9.45 11.94
C GLN A 12 -14.81 8.29 11.42
N ILE A 13 -14.42 8.29 10.14
CA ILE A 13 -13.51 7.29 9.58
C ILE A 13 -12.16 7.34 10.30
N LEU A 14 -11.60 8.54 10.48
CA LEU A 14 -10.32 8.70 11.18
C LEU A 14 -10.39 8.42 12.68
N ALA A 15 -11.57 8.54 13.29
CA ALA A 15 -11.83 8.22 14.69
C ALA A 15 -12.21 6.74 14.93
N ALA A 16 -12.27 5.90 13.91
CA ALA A 16 -12.62 4.49 14.03
C ALA A 16 -11.70 3.78 15.05
N ALA A 17 -12.29 2.99 15.94
CA ALA A 17 -11.56 2.25 16.97
C ALA A 17 -11.10 0.87 16.49
N THR A 18 -11.76 0.31 15.46
CA THR A 18 -11.45 -1.00 14.89
C THR A 18 -11.26 -0.93 13.39
N TYR A 19 -10.56 -1.92 12.84
CA TYR A 19 -10.36 -2.01 11.39
C TYR A 19 -11.68 -2.23 10.62
N THR A 20 -12.57 -3.03 11.16
CA THR A 20 -13.90 -3.27 10.59
C THR A 20 -14.70 -1.95 10.49
N GLU A 21 -14.76 -1.20 11.59
CA GLU A 21 -15.42 0.09 11.63
C GLU A 21 -14.85 1.09 10.61
N TYR A 22 -13.50 1.17 10.52
CA TYR A 22 -12.80 1.98 9.53
C TYR A 22 -13.19 1.60 8.11
N LYS A 23 -13.15 0.30 7.78
CA LYS A 23 -13.43 -0.21 6.45
C LYS A 23 -14.89 -0.01 6.05
N ASP A 24 -15.83 -0.29 6.94
CA ASP A 24 -17.27 -0.14 6.70
C ASP A 24 -17.62 1.34 6.45
N ARG A 25 -17.11 2.24 7.27
CA ARG A 25 -17.34 3.68 7.08
C ARG A 25 -16.70 4.20 5.80
N LEU A 26 -15.47 3.78 5.48
CA LEU A 26 -14.78 4.22 4.26
C LEU A 26 -15.43 3.66 3.00
N SER A 27 -15.95 2.43 3.02
CA SER A 27 -16.64 1.81 1.87
C SER A 27 -17.96 2.49 1.54
N GLY A 28 -18.67 2.99 2.54
CA GLY A 28 -19.91 3.73 2.39
C GLY A 28 -19.74 5.25 2.16
N TYR A 29 -18.51 5.74 2.18
CA TYR A 29 -18.23 7.17 2.08
C TYR A 29 -18.18 7.66 0.63
N ASP A 30 -19.07 8.58 0.24
CA ASP A 30 -18.95 9.31 -1.03
C ASP A 30 -17.84 10.37 -0.92
N CYS A 31 -16.59 9.90 -0.84
CA CYS A 31 -15.42 10.75 -0.68
C CYS A 31 -15.25 11.71 -1.87
N ARG A 32 -15.28 13.02 -1.62
CA ARG A 32 -15.08 14.09 -2.62
C ARG A 32 -13.89 14.99 -2.27
N ARG A 33 -12.91 14.45 -1.52
CA ARG A 33 -11.79 15.22 -0.98
C ARG A 33 -10.71 15.58 -2.01
N CYS A 34 -10.71 14.94 -3.18
CA CYS A 34 -9.80 15.25 -4.29
C CYS A 34 -10.45 14.93 -5.64
N THR A 35 -9.77 15.34 -6.72
CA THR A 35 -10.26 15.21 -8.09
C THR A 35 -10.48 13.76 -8.54
N LEU A 36 -9.84 12.79 -7.92
CA LEU A 36 -10.00 11.36 -8.25
C LEU A 36 -11.44 10.85 -8.03
N CYS A 37 -12.28 11.58 -7.28
CA CYS A 37 -13.68 11.22 -7.10
C CYS A 37 -14.50 11.28 -8.39
N HIS A 38 -14.03 12.02 -9.39
CA HIS A 38 -14.76 12.18 -10.67
C HIS A 38 -14.48 11.04 -11.65
N SER A 39 -13.38 10.32 -11.47
CA SER A 39 -12.93 9.27 -12.40
C SER A 39 -13.07 7.85 -11.85
N ARG A 40 -13.10 7.67 -10.52
CA ARG A 40 -13.20 6.34 -9.92
C ARG A 40 -14.57 5.70 -10.16
N SER A 41 -14.58 4.38 -10.30
CA SER A 41 -15.77 3.54 -10.16
C SER A 41 -15.96 3.08 -8.72
N ASN A 42 -14.87 2.76 -8.03
CA ASN A 42 -14.87 2.30 -6.64
C ASN A 42 -13.76 2.96 -5.81
N ILE A 43 -13.99 3.03 -4.49
CA ILE A 43 -12.93 3.25 -3.50
C ILE A 43 -12.26 1.89 -3.25
N VAL A 44 -11.00 1.75 -3.65
CA VAL A 44 -10.22 0.50 -3.51
C VAL A 44 -9.47 0.53 -2.18
N ILE A 45 -9.99 -0.14 -1.16
CA ILE A 45 -9.48 -0.02 0.21
C ILE A 45 -8.30 -0.97 0.45
N ASP A 46 -8.58 -2.29 0.36
CA ASP A 46 -7.60 -3.32 0.71
C ASP A 46 -7.95 -4.70 0.14
N ARG A 47 -6.98 -5.62 0.29
CA ARG A 47 -7.10 -7.06 0.07
C ARG A 47 -6.19 -7.80 1.05
N GLY A 48 -6.63 -8.95 1.58
CA GLY A 48 -5.88 -9.80 2.51
C GLY A 48 -6.40 -9.69 3.93
N ASN A 49 -5.53 -9.96 4.90
CA ASN A 49 -5.88 -10.06 6.31
C ASN A 49 -5.54 -8.75 7.07
N PRO A 50 -6.51 -8.07 7.69
CA PRO A 50 -6.23 -6.88 8.48
C PRO A 50 -5.43 -7.12 9.77
N GLU A 51 -5.32 -8.37 10.21
CA GLU A 51 -4.50 -8.76 11.37
C GLU A 51 -3.10 -9.24 10.95
N ALA A 52 -2.78 -9.18 9.66
CA ALA A 52 -1.50 -9.64 9.14
C ALA A 52 -0.33 -8.76 9.64
N PRO A 53 0.84 -9.37 9.92
CA PRO A 53 2.02 -8.63 10.34
C PRO A 53 2.68 -7.83 9.21
N ILE A 54 2.30 -8.05 7.96
CA ILE A 54 2.91 -7.41 6.79
C ILE A 54 1.87 -6.56 6.06
N LEU A 55 2.16 -5.27 5.88
CA LEU A 55 1.37 -4.37 5.06
C LEU A 55 2.11 -4.05 3.76
N ILE A 56 1.48 -4.33 2.63
CA ILE A 56 2.00 -3.98 1.30
C ILE A 56 1.31 -2.70 0.83
N VAL A 57 2.11 -1.69 0.48
CA VAL A 57 1.62 -0.39 0.03
C VAL A 57 2.08 -0.11 -1.39
N SER A 58 1.15 -0.05 -2.34
CA SER A 58 1.43 0.35 -3.71
C SER A 58 0.99 1.80 -3.97
N GLU A 59 1.13 2.26 -5.19
CA GLU A 59 0.85 3.65 -5.57
C GLU A 59 -0.64 3.95 -5.61
N ARG A 60 -1.38 3.28 -6.49
CA ARG A 60 -2.78 3.52 -6.81
C ARG A 60 -3.45 2.29 -7.43
N PRO A 61 -4.79 2.23 -7.47
CA PRO A 61 -5.51 1.21 -8.24
C PRO A 61 -5.25 1.33 -9.75
N GLY A 62 -5.30 0.21 -10.44
CA GLY A 62 -5.41 0.13 -11.90
C GLY A 62 -6.87 -0.03 -12.34
N THR A 63 -7.12 -0.14 -13.65
CA THR A 63 -8.46 -0.24 -14.23
C THR A 63 -9.25 -1.46 -13.73
N ASN A 64 -8.59 -2.62 -13.58
CA ASN A 64 -9.26 -3.82 -13.06
C ASN A 64 -9.58 -3.66 -11.58
N GLU A 65 -8.67 -3.09 -10.81
CA GLU A 65 -8.82 -2.82 -9.39
C GLU A 65 -9.97 -1.83 -9.13
N ASP A 66 -10.05 -0.77 -9.92
CA ASP A 66 -11.13 0.23 -9.85
C ASP A 66 -12.50 -0.40 -10.16
N ARG A 67 -12.56 -1.27 -11.19
CA ARG A 67 -13.80 -1.97 -11.56
C ARG A 67 -14.26 -2.96 -10.49
N VAL A 68 -13.34 -3.67 -9.83
CA VAL A 68 -13.64 -4.74 -8.86
C VAL A 68 -13.73 -4.22 -7.42
N GLY A 69 -13.11 -3.07 -7.13
CA GLY A 69 -13.04 -2.50 -5.78
C GLY A 69 -11.99 -3.17 -4.87
N ARG A 70 -11.05 -3.96 -5.43
CA ARG A 70 -9.99 -4.65 -4.68
C ARG A 70 -8.61 -4.43 -5.30
N PRO A 71 -7.53 -4.23 -4.50
CA PRO A 71 -6.18 -4.06 -5.05
C PRO A 71 -5.63 -5.37 -5.61
N PHE A 72 -4.77 -5.25 -6.61
CA PHE A 72 -4.02 -6.35 -7.20
C PHE A 72 -4.88 -7.54 -7.70
N VAL A 73 -5.94 -7.25 -8.43
CA VAL A 73 -6.81 -8.28 -9.06
C VAL A 73 -6.44 -8.57 -10.53
N GLY A 74 -5.51 -7.84 -11.13
CA GLY A 74 -5.02 -8.03 -12.49
C GLY A 74 -3.69 -8.80 -12.53
N ARG A 75 -3.05 -8.82 -13.73
CA ARG A 75 -1.77 -9.53 -13.98
C ARG A 75 -0.64 -9.19 -12.99
N ALA A 76 -0.58 -7.93 -12.53
CA ALA A 76 0.39 -7.52 -11.51
C ALA A 76 0.09 -8.18 -10.15
N GLY A 77 -1.18 -8.35 -9.82
CA GLY A 77 -1.63 -9.06 -8.63
C GLY A 77 -1.30 -10.55 -8.67
N GLU A 78 -1.54 -11.19 -9.80
CA GLU A 78 -1.14 -12.61 -10.00
C GLU A 78 0.37 -12.82 -9.82
N LEU A 79 1.17 -11.85 -10.31
CA LEU A 79 2.61 -11.91 -10.09
C LEU A 79 2.97 -11.70 -8.62
N LEU A 80 2.34 -10.72 -7.94
CA LEU A 80 2.54 -10.48 -6.51
C LEU A 80 2.24 -11.74 -5.69
N ASP A 81 1.11 -12.40 -5.97
CA ASP A 81 0.72 -13.63 -5.28
C ASP A 81 1.76 -14.75 -5.47
N LYS A 82 2.28 -14.90 -6.70
CA LYS A 82 3.36 -15.86 -6.98
C LYS A 82 4.65 -15.50 -6.24
N MET A 83 4.98 -14.22 -6.18
CA MET A 83 6.15 -13.72 -5.44
C MET A 83 6.04 -14.03 -3.93
N LEU A 84 4.90 -13.74 -3.32
CA LEU A 84 4.65 -14.04 -1.91
C LEU A 84 4.69 -15.55 -1.63
N LYS A 85 3.97 -16.34 -2.41
CA LYS A 85 3.96 -17.82 -2.28
C LYS A 85 5.35 -18.44 -2.45
N SER A 86 6.22 -17.84 -3.26
CA SER A 86 7.59 -18.34 -3.47
C SER A 86 8.48 -18.25 -2.23
N ILE A 87 8.09 -17.43 -1.25
CA ILE A 87 8.73 -17.30 0.06
C ILE A 87 7.82 -17.79 1.20
N GLU A 88 6.85 -18.63 0.88
CA GLU A 88 5.90 -19.27 1.81
C GLU A 88 4.98 -18.27 2.54
N LEU A 89 4.68 -17.12 1.93
CA LEU A 89 3.66 -16.20 2.41
C LEU A 89 2.34 -16.42 1.67
N ASP A 90 1.27 -16.65 2.42
CA ASP A 90 -0.08 -16.67 1.86
C ASP A 90 -0.60 -15.23 1.72
N PRO A 91 -1.07 -14.81 0.52
CA PRO A 91 -1.56 -13.46 0.28
C PRO A 91 -2.83 -13.10 1.06
N ASP A 92 -3.60 -14.08 1.51
CA ASP A 92 -4.85 -13.85 2.23
C ASP A 92 -4.70 -14.00 3.76
N GLU A 93 -3.58 -14.57 4.25
CA GLU A 93 -3.33 -14.77 5.68
C GLU A 93 -2.22 -13.87 6.22
N HIS A 94 -1.09 -13.77 5.50
CA HIS A 94 0.14 -13.17 6.03
C HIS A 94 0.33 -11.70 5.64
N VAL A 95 -0.50 -11.18 4.73
CA VAL A 95 -0.37 -9.80 4.28
C VAL A 95 -1.72 -9.07 4.21
N LEU A 96 -1.67 -7.75 4.40
CA LEU A 96 -2.70 -6.83 3.96
C LEU A 96 -2.12 -5.95 2.83
N ILE A 97 -2.87 -5.79 1.74
CA ILE A 97 -2.41 -5.07 0.55
C ILE A 97 -3.28 -3.83 0.35
N THR A 98 -2.66 -2.69 0.15
CA THR A 98 -3.33 -1.41 -0.06
C THR A 98 -2.55 -0.50 -1.01
N ASN A 99 -3.04 0.73 -1.20
CA ASN A 99 -2.38 1.75 -2.01
C ASN A 99 -2.21 3.06 -1.24
N VAL A 100 -1.35 3.96 -1.71
CA VAL A 100 -1.22 5.33 -1.21
C VAL A 100 -2.52 6.11 -1.44
N VAL A 101 -3.09 6.03 -2.64
CA VAL A 101 -4.42 6.58 -2.94
C VAL A 101 -5.42 5.47 -3.26
N ARG A 102 -6.68 5.68 -2.87
CA ARG A 102 -7.75 4.68 -2.96
C ARG A 102 -8.51 4.71 -4.29
N CYS A 103 -8.26 5.69 -5.14
CA CYS A 103 -9.01 5.93 -6.36
C CYS A 103 -8.08 5.95 -7.57
N MET A 104 -8.59 5.46 -8.71
CA MET A 104 -7.85 5.47 -9.97
C MET A 104 -7.96 6.85 -10.63
N PRO A 105 -6.86 7.48 -11.08
CA PRO A 105 -6.90 8.63 -11.97
C PRO A 105 -7.56 8.27 -13.31
N GLU A 106 -8.20 9.24 -13.96
CA GLU A 106 -8.84 9.06 -15.28
C GLU A 106 -7.88 8.53 -16.34
N THR A 107 -6.61 8.98 -16.28
CA THR A 107 -5.53 8.52 -17.15
C THR A 107 -4.53 7.70 -16.35
N ASP A 108 -3.71 6.89 -17.05
CA ASP A 108 -2.66 6.06 -16.41
C ASP A 108 -1.46 6.91 -15.94
N ARG A 109 -1.73 7.84 -15.02
CA ARG A 109 -0.74 8.74 -14.41
C ARG A 109 -0.56 8.47 -12.92
N SER A 110 0.56 8.92 -12.38
CA SER A 110 0.73 8.97 -10.93
C SER A 110 -0.21 10.02 -10.29
N PRO A 111 -0.59 9.79 -9.03
CA PRO A 111 -1.38 10.77 -8.28
C PRO A 111 -0.57 12.05 -8.04
N THR A 112 -1.26 13.19 -8.05
CA THR A 112 -0.66 14.48 -7.69
C THR A 112 -0.44 14.58 -6.19
N LYS A 113 0.35 15.60 -5.78
CA LYS A 113 0.57 15.87 -4.36
C LYS A 113 -0.74 16.10 -3.61
N ASP A 114 -1.64 16.91 -4.16
CA ASP A 114 -2.92 17.26 -3.52
C ASP A 114 -3.83 16.03 -3.38
N GLU A 115 -3.83 15.14 -4.39
CA GLU A 115 -4.58 13.89 -4.34
C GLU A 115 -4.04 12.95 -3.25
N VAL A 116 -2.73 12.88 -3.10
CA VAL A 116 -2.11 12.09 -2.03
C VAL A 116 -2.36 12.73 -0.67
N ASP A 117 -2.14 14.03 -0.51
CA ASP A 117 -2.36 14.74 0.77
C ASP A 117 -3.80 14.56 1.27
N ALA A 118 -4.78 14.57 0.37
CA ALA A 118 -6.18 14.34 0.70
C ALA A 118 -6.49 12.87 1.10
N CYS A 119 -5.75 11.90 0.55
CA CYS A 119 -6.00 10.46 0.73
C CYS A 119 -5.11 9.81 1.79
N PHE A 120 -3.91 10.33 2.02
CA PHE A 120 -2.89 9.76 2.90
C PHE A 120 -3.33 9.58 4.36
N PRO A 121 -4.19 10.45 4.95
CA PRO A 121 -4.73 10.21 6.30
C PRO A 121 -5.45 8.87 6.47
N PHE A 122 -6.10 8.36 5.42
CA PHE A 122 -6.69 7.02 5.45
C PHE A 122 -5.62 5.92 5.53
N LEU A 123 -4.48 6.07 4.84
CA LEU A 123 -3.38 5.12 4.95
C LEU A 123 -2.76 5.16 6.35
N VAL A 124 -2.55 6.34 6.92
CA VAL A 124 -2.05 6.49 8.30
C VAL A 124 -2.97 5.79 9.28
N LYS A 125 -4.30 6.04 9.18
CA LYS A 125 -5.28 5.38 10.03
C LYS A 125 -5.29 3.86 9.85
N GLN A 126 -5.14 3.39 8.63
CA GLN A 126 -5.03 1.96 8.34
C GLN A 126 -3.80 1.33 9.00
N ILE A 127 -2.62 1.99 8.92
CA ILE A 127 -1.39 1.56 9.60
C ILE A 127 -1.60 1.54 11.14
N GLU A 128 -2.25 2.56 11.69
CA GLU A 128 -2.57 2.64 13.13
C GLU A 128 -3.46 1.49 13.61
N LEU A 129 -4.42 1.04 12.80
CA LEU A 129 -5.36 -0.02 13.19
C LEU A 129 -4.80 -1.43 12.95
N VAL A 130 -3.98 -1.61 11.92
CA VAL A 130 -3.37 -2.90 11.55
C VAL A 130 -2.16 -3.23 12.43
N HIS A 131 -1.42 -2.21 12.91
CA HIS A 131 -0.19 -2.38 13.68
C HIS A 131 0.82 -3.34 13.01
N PRO A 132 1.13 -3.18 11.71
CA PRO A 132 2.00 -4.11 11.01
C PRO A 132 3.41 -4.08 11.61
N LYS A 133 4.11 -5.21 11.56
CA LYS A 133 5.54 -5.30 11.93
C LYS A 133 6.43 -4.86 10.76
N VAL A 134 5.98 -5.14 9.54
CA VAL A 134 6.71 -4.81 8.31
C VAL A 134 5.79 -4.10 7.32
N ILE A 135 6.30 -3.03 6.70
CA ILE A 135 5.64 -2.37 5.58
C ILE A 135 6.51 -2.51 4.33
N LEU A 136 5.91 -2.96 3.22
CA LEU A 136 6.57 -3.13 1.93
C LEU A 136 6.03 -2.08 0.92
N PRO A 137 6.65 -0.90 0.80
CA PRO A 137 6.31 0.04 -0.27
C PRO A 137 6.80 -0.50 -1.63
N LEU A 138 5.88 -0.57 -2.60
CA LEU A 138 6.13 -1.12 -3.94
C LEU A 138 6.42 0.00 -4.96
N GLY A 139 7.69 0.14 -5.33
CA GLY A 139 8.14 1.11 -6.33
C GLY A 139 8.41 2.51 -5.79
N ALA A 140 9.11 3.32 -6.58
CA ALA A 140 9.61 4.65 -6.19
C ALA A 140 8.50 5.61 -5.71
N VAL A 141 7.32 5.57 -6.33
CA VAL A 141 6.21 6.46 -5.96
C VAL A 141 5.67 6.13 -4.58
N ALA A 142 5.45 4.85 -4.26
CA ALA A 142 5.01 4.44 -2.93
C ALA A 142 6.06 4.80 -1.87
N VAL A 143 7.35 4.58 -2.15
CA VAL A 143 8.46 4.96 -1.26
C VAL A 143 8.46 6.47 -0.98
N LYS A 144 8.35 7.30 -2.01
CA LYS A 144 8.33 8.76 -1.89
C LYS A 144 7.21 9.27 -0.99
N TRP A 145 6.03 8.67 -1.06
CA TRP A 145 4.89 9.12 -0.25
C TRP A 145 4.92 8.59 1.18
N VAL A 146 5.46 7.39 1.38
CA VAL A 146 5.67 6.83 2.73
C VAL A 146 6.79 7.57 3.45
N ASP A 147 7.88 7.90 2.74
CA ASP A 147 9.04 8.65 3.24
C ASP A 147 9.33 9.88 2.36
N PRO A 148 8.66 11.02 2.59
CA PRO A 148 8.84 12.23 1.80
C PRO A 148 10.24 12.86 1.90
N SER A 149 11.07 12.43 2.85
CA SER A 149 12.46 12.89 2.98
C SER A 149 13.36 12.33 1.88
N ARG A 150 12.94 11.23 1.23
CA ARG A 150 13.65 10.63 0.10
C ARG A 150 13.36 11.39 -1.19
N THR A 151 14.39 11.95 -1.73
CA THR A 151 14.41 12.58 -3.06
C THR A 151 15.21 11.69 -4.00
N ASP A 152 14.97 11.76 -5.29
CA ASP A 152 15.76 11.05 -6.31
C ASP A 152 15.86 9.52 -6.09
N ILE A 153 14.68 8.87 -5.92
CA ILE A 153 14.59 7.45 -5.62
C ILE A 153 14.89 6.61 -6.87
N ARG A 154 16.06 6.00 -6.89
CA ARG A 154 16.48 5.05 -7.91
C ARG A 154 16.23 3.63 -7.40
N MET A 155 15.32 2.91 -8.05
CA MET A 155 14.91 1.58 -7.58
C MET A 155 16.05 0.54 -7.57
N GLU A 156 17.04 0.69 -8.44
CA GLU A 156 18.24 -0.14 -8.43
C GLU A 156 19.06 0.00 -7.14
N ASP A 157 19.04 1.19 -6.58
CA ASP A 157 19.81 1.51 -5.37
C ASP A 157 18.99 1.24 -4.10
N GLU A 158 17.66 1.31 -4.19
CA GLU A 158 16.77 1.28 -3.02
C GLU A 158 16.09 -0.07 -2.78
N ALA A 159 15.79 -0.84 -3.83
CA ALA A 159 15.09 -2.10 -3.67
C ALA A 159 15.89 -3.11 -2.85
N GLY A 160 15.22 -3.77 -1.93
CA GLY A 160 15.84 -4.70 -0.99
C GLY A 160 16.40 -4.07 0.28
N LYS A 161 16.47 -2.73 0.37
CA LYS A 161 16.95 -2.06 1.58
C LYS A 161 15.88 -2.00 2.66
N PHE A 162 16.30 -2.30 3.88
CA PHE A 162 15.53 -2.10 5.10
C PHE A 162 15.76 -0.71 5.67
N PHE A 163 14.72 -0.10 6.24
CA PHE A 163 14.80 1.20 6.93
C PHE A 163 13.67 1.35 7.95
N THR A 164 13.79 2.33 8.84
CA THR A 164 12.77 2.72 9.81
C THR A 164 12.39 4.18 9.63
N LEU A 165 11.20 4.56 10.08
CA LEU A 165 10.72 5.93 10.03
C LEU A 165 10.28 6.38 11.42
N PRO A 166 10.76 7.56 11.90
CA PRO A 166 10.33 8.10 13.20
C PRO A 166 8.81 8.29 13.31
N ARG A 167 8.15 8.55 12.17
CA ARG A 167 6.69 8.70 12.09
C ARG A 167 5.93 7.40 12.42
N PHE A 168 6.55 6.24 12.21
CA PHE A 168 5.98 4.92 12.43
C PHE A 168 6.93 4.08 13.30
N PRO A 169 7.04 4.41 14.60
CA PRO A 169 7.99 3.73 15.49
C PRO A 169 7.64 2.25 15.64
N GLY A 170 8.66 1.40 15.66
CA GLY A 170 8.51 -0.05 15.80
C GLY A 170 8.12 -0.79 14.51
N ILE A 171 7.97 -0.08 13.38
CA ILE A 171 7.68 -0.69 12.09
C ILE A 171 8.95 -0.72 11.23
N GLN A 172 9.28 -1.89 10.70
CA GLN A 172 10.35 -2.05 9.72
C GLN A 172 9.80 -1.87 8.31
N PHE A 173 10.51 -1.11 7.48
CA PHE A 173 10.18 -0.93 6.07
C PHE A 173 11.19 -1.67 5.20
N MET A 174 10.75 -2.20 4.07
CA MET A 174 11.63 -2.74 3.04
C MET A 174 11.12 -2.37 1.65
N VAL A 175 11.96 -1.68 0.87
CA VAL A 175 11.61 -1.26 -0.49
C VAL A 175 11.55 -2.47 -1.43
N MET A 176 10.47 -2.59 -2.19
CA MET A 176 10.29 -3.67 -3.17
C MET A 176 10.00 -3.12 -4.56
N TYR A 177 10.40 -3.86 -5.61
CA TYR A 177 9.95 -3.57 -6.96
C TYR A 177 8.44 -3.77 -7.09
N ASN A 178 7.77 -2.83 -7.77
CA ASN A 178 6.36 -3.01 -8.10
C ASN A 178 6.19 -4.15 -9.13
N PRO A 179 5.30 -5.13 -8.90
CA PRO A 179 5.05 -6.23 -9.84
C PRO A 179 4.69 -5.77 -11.25
N ALA A 180 3.97 -4.65 -11.40
CA ALA A 180 3.67 -4.07 -12.70
C ALA A 180 4.94 -3.64 -13.46
N PHE A 181 5.96 -3.15 -12.75
CA PHE A 181 7.27 -2.87 -13.34
C PHE A 181 7.98 -4.17 -13.78
N LEU A 182 7.96 -5.22 -12.93
CA LEU A 182 8.59 -6.51 -13.24
C LEU A 182 7.94 -7.24 -14.44
N LEU A 183 6.68 -6.93 -14.76
CA LEU A 183 6.04 -7.39 -15.99
C LEU A 183 6.56 -6.66 -17.23
N ARG A 184 6.93 -5.37 -17.11
CA ARG A 184 7.50 -4.57 -18.19
C ARG A 184 9.00 -4.82 -18.39
N ASP A 185 9.73 -5.03 -17.27
CA ASP A 185 11.16 -5.38 -17.30
C ASP A 185 11.44 -6.68 -16.53
N PRO A 186 11.29 -7.85 -17.19
CA PRO A 186 11.51 -9.16 -16.58
C PRO A 186 12.94 -9.41 -16.09
N ARG A 187 13.93 -8.65 -16.58
CA ARG A 187 15.35 -8.78 -16.16
C ARG A 187 15.51 -8.52 -14.67
N LYS A 188 14.67 -7.64 -14.08
CA LYS A 188 14.69 -7.29 -12.66
C LYS A 188 14.04 -8.33 -11.74
N LYS A 189 13.48 -9.42 -12.28
CA LYS A 189 12.91 -10.51 -11.46
C LYS A 189 13.95 -11.25 -10.64
N THR A 190 15.17 -11.39 -11.14
CA THR A 190 16.26 -12.02 -10.38
C THR A 190 16.63 -11.21 -9.15
N ASP A 191 16.78 -9.87 -9.31
CA ASP A 191 17.04 -8.97 -8.19
C ASP A 191 15.90 -9.04 -7.18
N SER A 192 14.65 -8.93 -7.67
CA SER A 192 13.45 -9.03 -6.82
C SER A 192 13.37 -10.35 -6.05
N TRP A 193 13.79 -11.46 -6.65
CA TRP A 193 13.87 -12.75 -5.97
C TRP A 193 14.89 -12.75 -4.82
N MET A 194 16.04 -12.12 -5.01
CA MET A 194 17.03 -11.98 -3.92
C MET A 194 16.48 -11.13 -2.77
N HIS A 195 15.72 -10.06 -3.07
CA HIS A 195 15.07 -9.23 -2.06
C HIS A 195 13.98 -10.02 -1.29
N LEU A 196 13.20 -10.84 -1.97
CA LEU A 196 12.20 -11.71 -1.32
C LEU A 196 12.86 -12.71 -0.36
N LYS A 197 14.00 -13.29 -0.72
CA LYS A 197 14.75 -14.18 0.18
C LYS A 197 15.27 -13.42 1.41
N ALA A 198 15.75 -12.19 1.22
CA ALA A 198 16.17 -11.34 2.35
C ALA A 198 14.99 -11.00 3.27
N LEU A 199 13.81 -10.68 2.70
CA LEU A 199 12.59 -10.50 3.47
C LEU A 199 12.24 -11.76 4.27
N ARG A 200 12.27 -12.94 3.63
CA ARG A 200 11.98 -14.21 4.32
C ARG A 200 12.93 -14.48 5.48
N ALA A 201 14.23 -14.25 5.28
CA ALA A 201 15.23 -14.40 6.35
C ALA A 201 14.91 -13.47 7.52
N TYR A 202 14.66 -12.18 7.24
CA TYR A 202 14.31 -11.18 8.25
C TYR A 202 13.06 -11.59 9.05
N LEU A 203 11.98 -12.03 8.38
CA LEU A 203 10.73 -12.43 9.05
C LEU A 203 10.94 -13.61 10.00
N ARG A 204 11.80 -14.57 9.65
CA ARG A 204 12.17 -15.71 10.51
C ARG A 204 13.04 -15.28 11.69
N ASP A 205 14.07 -14.47 11.44
CA ASP A 205 15.03 -14.03 12.46
C ASP A 205 14.32 -13.19 13.55
N GLU A 206 13.38 -12.34 13.14
CA GLU A 206 12.55 -11.53 14.04
C GLU A 206 11.33 -12.27 14.61
N LYS A 207 11.13 -13.55 14.25
CA LYS A 207 9.99 -14.39 14.68
C LYS A 207 8.64 -13.74 14.40
N ILE A 208 8.55 -13.09 13.25
CA ILE A 208 7.30 -12.47 12.79
C ILE A 208 6.38 -13.51 12.16
N LEU A 209 6.99 -14.52 11.52
CA LEU A 209 6.33 -15.68 10.90
C LEU A 209 7.18 -16.94 11.05
#